data_f35780bcc2a7041c7baa9f45551b39e3
#
_entry.id   f35780bcc2a7041c7baa9f45551b39e3
#
_cell.length_a   1.000
_cell.length_b   1.000
_cell.length_c   1.000
_cell.angle_alpha   90.00
_cell.angle_beta   90.00
_cell.angle_gamma   90.00
#
_symmetry.space_group_name_H-M   'P 1'
#
loop_
_entity.id
_entity.type
_entity.pdbx_description
1 polymer ?
#
loop_
_entity_poly.entity_id
_entity_poly.type
_entity_poly.pdbx_seq_one_letter_code
_entity_poly.pdbx_strand_id
1 'polypeptide(L)'
;MRIKRVHAREVLDSRGRPTVEVDVVLKNGVLGRATVPSGASTGKHEAIELRDGGTRFMGRGVKKAVRNVNLTLAPRLRGMEARDQERIDHRMIELDKSPDKRRLGANAILGVSLAVARAQAEADGLSFFRYLGGRRAKILPVPMFNVLNGGVHSDNNLDVQEFMIIPLGMNRFSEALRAGAEIYETLKGILARKGYSTSVGDEGGFSPRLKGTTEAIELLLEAITKANYQPGAQVSLGLDVAASELYKDGHYDFKKSNEGRLDKEDLVRLYEGWVRQYPIVSIEDPLSEDDWEGWKLLTEVLGEKVQIVGDDIFVTNKERFQRGIDLGIANSILIKVNQIGTLSETLEIIRLAKKSGYSIVISHRSGETEDTTIADLAVATDASQIKAGAPCRGELTAKYNQLVRIEEELGKRAVFAGREALPATKAFSRR
;
A
#
# COMPACT_ATOMS: atom_id res chain seq x y z
N MET A 1 -4.57 -29.93 4.78
CA MET A 1 -3.25 -30.58 4.49
C MET A 1 -2.25 -30.16 5.57
N ARG A 2 -1.44 -31.09 6.15
CA ARG A 2 -0.56 -30.77 7.28
C ARG A 2 0.80 -30.22 6.85
N ILE A 3 1.31 -29.25 7.61
CA ILE A 3 2.65 -28.67 7.45
C ILE A 3 3.71 -29.76 7.72
N LYS A 4 4.61 -30.00 6.76
CA LYS A 4 5.76 -30.91 6.89
C LYS A 4 7.03 -30.17 7.31
N ARG A 5 7.30 -29.01 6.67
CA ARG A 5 8.49 -28.19 6.89
C ARG A 5 8.19 -26.71 6.70
N VAL A 6 8.81 -25.88 7.54
CA VAL A 6 8.90 -24.42 7.36
C VAL A 6 10.37 -24.08 7.33
N HIS A 7 10.80 -23.24 6.40
CA HIS A 7 12.19 -22.81 6.26
C HIS A 7 12.26 -21.36 5.78
N ALA A 8 13.03 -20.54 6.48
CA ALA A 8 13.27 -19.17 6.09
C ALA A 8 14.72 -18.95 5.66
N ARG A 9 14.90 -17.96 4.78
CA ARG A 9 16.19 -17.45 4.35
C ARG A 9 16.18 -15.92 4.28
N GLU A 10 17.37 -15.34 4.26
CA GLU A 10 17.58 -13.92 3.99
C GLU A 10 17.75 -13.74 2.48
N VAL A 11 16.95 -12.85 1.88
CA VAL A 11 17.03 -12.42 0.47
C VAL A 11 17.13 -10.90 0.42
N LEU A 12 17.24 -10.30 -0.75
CA LEU A 12 17.28 -8.85 -0.92
C LEU A 12 15.94 -8.30 -1.42
N ASP A 13 15.56 -7.12 -0.91
CA ASP A 13 14.45 -6.31 -1.44
C ASP A 13 14.92 -5.47 -2.64
N SER A 14 14.00 -4.72 -3.25
CA SER A 14 14.24 -3.84 -4.42
C SER A 14 15.30 -2.77 -4.18
N ARG A 15 15.62 -2.47 -2.92
CA ARG A 15 16.65 -1.49 -2.52
C ARG A 15 18.01 -2.16 -2.22
N GLY A 16 18.12 -3.47 -2.45
CA GLY A 16 19.32 -4.25 -2.06
C GLY A 16 19.46 -4.43 -0.54
N ARG A 17 18.39 -4.26 0.23
CA ARG A 17 18.37 -4.47 1.68
C ARG A 17 17.85 -5.87 2.01
N PRO A 18 18.40 -6.52 3.06
CA PRO A 18 17.93 -7.84 3.46
C PRO A 18 16.45 -7.84 3.88
N THR A 19 15.74 -8.89 3.46
CA THR A 19 14.39 -9.22 3.92
C THR A 19 14.24 -10.73 4.12
N VAL A 20 13.10 -11.15 4.65
CA VAL A 20 12.79 -12.55 4.98
C VAL A 20 11.98 -13.18 3.85
N GLU A 21 12.44 -14.34 3.36
CA GLU A 21 11.67 -15.23 2.51
C GLU A 21 11.40 -16.54 3.25
N VAL A 22 10.18 -17.06 3.17
CA VAL A 22 9.77 -18.28 3.84
C VAL A 22 9.19 -19.28 2.85
N ASP A 23 9.65 -20.54 2.96
CA ASP A 23 9.08 -21.71 2.30
C ASP A 23 8.29 -22.55 3.32
N VAL A 24 7.07 -22.92 2.96
CA VAL A 24 6.25 -23.91 3.67
C VAL A 24 6.00 -25.08 2.74
N VAL A 25 6.40 -26.29 3.17
CA VAL A 25 6.16 -27.54 2.44
C VAL A 25 5.11 -28.36 3.17
N LEU A 26 4.06 -28.77 2.49
CA LEU A 26 3.02 -29.64 3.03
C LEU A 26 3.39 -31.12 2.92
N LYS A 27 2.63 -32.02 3.58
CA LYS A 27 2.92 -33.47 3.56
C LYS A 27 2.82 -34.10 2.18
N ASN A 28 2.03 -33.53 1.27
CA ASN A 28 1.93 -33.95 -0.14
C ASN A 28 3.07 -33.43 -1.04
N GLY A 29 4.02 -32.66 -0.49
CA GLY A 29 5.15 -32.09 -1.22
C GLY A 29 4.90 -30.70 -1.82
N VAL A 30 3.68 -30.20 -1.78
CA VAL A 30 3.35 -28.85 -2.26
C VAL A 30 4.11 -27.78 -1.47
N LEU A 31 4.65 -26.79 -2.20
CA LEU A 31 5.43 -25.68 -1.66
C LEU A 31 4.62 -24.37 -1.77
N GLY A 32 4.53 -23.64 -0.68
CA GLY A 32 4.13 -22.23 -0.67
C GLY A 32 5.33 -21.37 -0.28
N ARG A 33 5.54 -20.26 -0.99
CA ARG A 33 6.62 -19.29 -0.75
C ARG A 33 6.05 -17.90 -0.57
N ALA A 34 6.59 -17.13 0.35
CA ALA A 34 6.29 -15.72 0.50
C ALA A 34 7.54 -14.93 0.88
N THR A 35 7.65 -13.72 0.33
CA THR A 35 8.73 -12.79 0.62
C THR A 35 8.15 -11.52 1.21
N VAL A 36 8.71 -11.04 2.32
CA VAL A 36 8.14 -9.96 3.12
C VAL A 36 8.66 -8.61 2.63
N PRO A 37 7.78 -7.62 2.35
CA PRO A 37 8.19 -6.26 2.01
C PRO A 37 8.68 -5.50 3.25
N SER A 38 9.40 -4.38 3.03
CA SER A 38 9.99 -3.55 4.08
C SER A 38 9.76 -2.06 3.81
N GLY A 39 9.34 -1.28 4.79
CA GLY A 39 9.15 0.17 4.67
C GLY A 39 10.45 0.97 4.66
N ALA A 40 10.44 2.19 4.10
CA ALA A 40 11.48 3.20 4.28
C ALA A 40 11.15 4.09 5.47
N SER A 41 9.96 4.66 5.51
CA SER A 41 9.31 5.25 6.67
C SER A 41 8.53 4.17 7.43
N THR A 42 8.48 4.26 8.74
CA THR A 42 7.69 3.36 9.59
C THR A 42 6.92 4.18 10.60
N GLY A 43 5.61 4.05 10.63
CA GLY A 43 4.75 4.64 11.65
C GLY A 43 5.16 4.14 13.05
N LYS A 44 5.06 4.98 14.06
CA LYS A 44 5.48 4.66 15.45
C LYS A 44 4.76 3.44 16.04
N HIS A 45 3.60 3.11 15.50
CA HIS A 45 2.71 2.06 16.02
C HIS A 45 2.65 0.80 15.15
N GLU A 46 3.54 0.67 14.16
CA GLU A 46 3.66 -0.55 13.36
C GLU A 46 4.20 -1.73 14.18
N ALA A 47 3.82 -2.94 13.78
CA ALA A 47 4.46 -4.15 14.26
C ALA A 47 5.95 -4.15 13.85
N ILE A 48 6.82 -4.61 14.76
CA ILE A 48 8.27 -4.44 14.64
C ILE A 48 8.87 -5.38 13.60
N GLU A 49 9.47 -4.81 12.58
CA GLU A 49 10.37 -5.51 11.67
C GLU A 49 11.68 -5.80 12.39
N LEU A 50 11.97 -7.08 12.70
CA LEU A 50 13.14 -7.45 13.45
C LEU A 50 14.41 -7.38 12.59
N ARG A 51 15.34 -6.50 12.98
CA ARG A 51 16.65 -6.30 12.37
C ARG A 51 17.76 -6.78 13.28
N ASP A 52 18.91 -7.20 12.69
CA ASP A 52 20.03 -7.77 13.44
C ASP A 52 20.78 -6.73 14.27
N GLY A 53 20.83 -5.47 13.81
CA GLY A 53 21.78 -4.48 14.33
C GLY A 53 23.23 -4.82 13.93
N GLY A 54 24.19 -4.15 14.58
CA GLY A 54 25.62 -4.36 14.29
C GLY A 54 26.06 -3.83 12.92
N THR A 55 27.15 -4.38 12.38
CA THR A 55 27.81 -3.87 11.17
C THR A 55 27.33 -4.53 9.87
N ARG A 56 26.85 -5.78 9.95
CA ARG A 56 26.43 -6.55 8.79
C ARG A 56 25.22 -5.90 8.12
N PHE A 57 25.29 -5.65 6.80
CA PHE A 57 24.31 -4.84 6.06
C PHE A 57 23.98 -3.52 6.77
N MET A 58 24.96 -2.89 7.39
CA MET A 58 24.80 -1.64 8.16
C MET A 58 23.68 -1.75 9.23
N GLY A 59 23.62 -2.89 9.92
CA GLY A 59 22.64 -3.19 10.96
C GLY A 59 21.29 -3.70 10.44
N ARG A 60 21.08 -3.74 9.12
CA ARG A 60 19.78 -4.07 8.50
C ARG A 60 19.59 -5.56 8.18
N GLY A 61 20.53 -6.43 8.56
CA GLY A 61 20.39 -7.88 8.40
C GLY A 61 19.12 -8.43 9.07
N VAL A 62 18.64 -9.61 8.63
CA VAL A 62 17.41 -10.26 9.17
C VAL A 62 17.67 -11.70 9.65
N LYS A 63 18.92 -12.05 9.93
CA LYS A 63 19.26 -13.40 10.43
C LYS A 63 18.57 -13.76 11.74
N LYS A 64 18.31 -12.79 12.63
CA LYS A 64 17.53 -13.02 13.86
C LYS A 64 16.11 -13.47 13.53
N ALA A 65 15.42 -12.79 12.61
CA ALA A 65 14.09 -13.17 12.15
C ALA A 65 14.11 -14.54 11.47
N VAL A 66 15.05 -14.78 10.56
CA VAL A 66 15.27 -16.10 9.92
C VAL A 66 15.48 -17.21 10.96
N ARG A 67 16.32 -16.97 11.97
CA ARG A 67 16.54 -17.92 13.08
C ARG A 67 15.27 -18.18 13.87
N ASN A 68 14.47 -17.14 14.14
CA ASN A 68 13.20 -17.27 14.85
C ASN A 68 12.20 -18.15 14.06
N VAL A 69 12.13 -18.00 12.74
CA VAL A 69 11.34 -18.89 11.89
C VAL A 69 11.86 -20.33 12.02
N ASN A 70 13.16 -20.55 11.75
CA ASN A 70 13.71 -21.89 11.60
C ASN A 70 13.78 -22.68 12.92
N LEU A 71 14.06 -22.02 14.06
CA LEU A 71 14.28 -22.67 15.34
C LEU A 71 13.13 -22.53 16.33
N THR A 72 12.27 -21.50 16.17
CA THR A 72 11.17 -21.26 17.10
C THR A 72 9.82 -21.60 16.50
N LEU A 73 9.48 -21.02 15.33
CA LEU A 73 8.18 -21.20 14.69
C LEU A 73 8.07 -22.56 14.01
N ALA A 74 9.04 -22.96 13.20
CA ALA A 74 8.99 -24.18 12.39
C ALA A 74 8.71 -25.46 13.20
N PRO A 75 9.41 -25.74 14.34
CA PRO A 75 9.11 -26.93 15.14
C PRO A 75 7.69 -26.94 15.73
N ARG A 76 7.13 -25.75 16.05
CA ARG A 76 5.84 -25.61 16.71
C ARG A 76 4.64 -25.62 15.75
N LEU A 77 4.88 -25.34 14.47
CA LEU A 77 3.88 -25.36 13.42
C LEU A 77 3.85 -26.69 12.65
N ARG A 78 4.91 -27.50 12.76
CA ARG A 78 4.99 -28.80 12.11
C ARG A 78 3.84 -29.70 12.55
N GLY A 79 3.11 -30.27 11.58
CA GLY A 79 1.96 -31.14 11.81
C GLY A 79 0.63 -30.41 11.95
N MET A 80 0.61 -29.08 12.07
CA MET A 80 -0.64 -28.29 12.05
C MET A 80 -1.30 -28.37 10.66
N GLU A 81 -2.63 -28.25 10.63
CA GLU A 81 -3.39 -28.19 9.39
C GLU A 81 -3.23 -26.79 8.74
N ALA A 82 -2.68 -26.74 7.52
CA ALA A 82 -2.42 -25.48 6.82
C ALA A 82 -3.69 -24.70 6.47
N ARG A 83 -4.86 -25.37 6.38
CA ARG A 83 -6.15 -24.73 6.17
C ARG A 83 -6.64 -23.90 7.36
N ASP A 84 -6.14 -24.21 8.55
CA ASP A 84 -6.48 -23.48 9.79
C ASP A 84 -5.61 -22.21 9.94
N GLN A 85 -5.71 -21.28 8.99
CA GLN A 85 -4.90 -20.07 8.95
C GLN A 85 -4.98 -19.27 10.25
N GLU A 86 -6.18 -19.01 10.74
CA GLU A 86 -6.39 -18.23 11.98
C GLU A 86 -5.70 -18.90 13.19
N ARG A 87 -5.81 -20.22 13.31
CA ARG A 87 -5.14 -20.97 14.37
C ARG A 87 -3.61 -20.90 14.26
N ILE A 88 -3.07 -20.95 13.05
CA ILE A 88 -1.62 -20.86 12.83
C ILE A 88 -1.12 -19.46 13.18
N ASP A 89 -1.82 -18.42 12.71
CA ASP A 89 -1.45 -17.02 12.98
C ASP A 89 -1.56 -16.73 14.49
N HIS A 90 -2.64 -17.15 15.13
CA HIS A 90 -2.82 -17.00 16.58
C HIS A 90 -1.73 -17.73 17.38
N ARG A 91 -1.35 -18.94 16.94
CA ARG A 91 -0.23 -19.67 17.56
C ARG A 91 1.10 -18.93 17.48
N MET A 92 1.37 -18.25 16.37
CA MET A 92 2.60 -17.46 16.21
C MET A 92 2.58 -16.21 17.11
N ILE A 93 1.42 -15.54 17.22
CA ILE A 93 1.22 -14.40 18.12
C ILE A 93 1.41 -14.81 19.58
N GLU A 94 0.82 -15.93 20.01
CA GLU A 94 1.03 -16.50 21.37
C GLU A 94 2.50 -16.81 21.68
N LEU A 95 3.27 -17.24 20.68
CA LEU A 95 4.70 -17.52 20.83
C LEU A 95 5.52 -16.25 20.93
N ASP A 96 5.12 -15.19 20.26
CA ASP A 96 5.79 -13.88 20.35
C ASP A 96 5.56 -13.22 21.73
N LYS A 97 4.34 -13.21 22.24
CA LYS A 97 3.96 -12.64 23.55
C LYS A 97 4.21 -11.14 23.70
N SER A 98 4.39 -10.40 22.60
CA SER A 98 4.46 -8.94 22.62
C SER A 98 3.38 -8.34 21.74
N PRO A 99 2.82 -7.15 22.07
CA PRO A 99 1.73 -6.56 21.31
C PRO A 99 2.13 -6.18 19.88
N ASP A 100 3.40 -5.86 19.68
CA ASP A 100 3.97 -5.37 18.42
C ASP A 100 4.89 -6.40 17.74
N LYS A 101 4.84 -7.68 18.14
CA LYS A 101 5.62 -8.78 17.55
C LYS A 101 7.14 -8.59 17.59
N ARG A 102 7.66 -7.78 18.54
CA ARG A 102 9.10 -7.42 18.64
C ARG A 102 10.01 -8.60 18.99
N ARG A 103 9.51 -9.68 19.58
CA ARG A 103 10.34 -10.80 20.05
C ARG A 103 10.72 -11.75 18.93
N LEU A 104 9.79 -12.13 18.09
CA LEU A 104 10.04 -12.98 16.92
C LEU A 104 10.28 -12.18 15.67
N GLY A 105 9.65 -11.00 15.56
CA GLY A 105 9.66 -10.12 14.43
C GLY A 105 8.40 -10.28 13.57
N ALA A 106 7.74 -9.15 13.27
CA ALA A 106 6.58 -9.14 12.36
C ALA A 106 6.94 -9.71 10.98
N ASN A 107 8.15 -9.46 10.49
CA ASN A 107 8.67 -10.04 9.25
C ASN A 107 8.80 -11.56 9.29
N ALA A 108 9.22 -12.13 10.41
CA ALA A 108 9.28 -13.58 10.59
C ALA A 108 7.88 -14.21 10.58
N ILE A 109 6.95 -13.61 11.34
CA ILE A 109 5.57 -14.09 11.49
C ILE A 109 4.80 -13.97 10.18
N LEU A 110 4.86 -12.81 9.51
CA LEU A 110 4.18 -12.58 8.25
C LEU A 110 4.66 -13.53 7.14
N GLY A 111 5.98 -13.72 7.02
CA GLY A 111 6.53 -14.63 6.02
C GLY A 111 5.96 -16.03 6.14
N VAL A 112 5.83 -16.55 7.38
CA VAL A 112 5.23 -17.85 7.63
C VAL A 112 3.72 -17.83 7.33
N SER A 113 3.00 -16.83 7.81
CA SER A 113 1.55 -16.68 7.62
C SER A 113 1.18 -16.73 6.13
N LEU A 114 1.83 -15.93 5.29
CA LEU A 114 1.58 -15.89 3.85
C LEU A 114 2.02 -17.18 3.14
N ALA A 115 3.18 -17.75 3.49
CA ALA A 115 3.68 -18.98 2.88
C ALA A 115 2.76 -20.18 3.16
N VAL A 116 2.15 -20.26 4.37
CA VAL A 116 1.15 -21.29 4.70
C VAL A 116 -0.09 -21.15 3.83
N ALA A 117 -0.63 -19.92 3.71
CA ALA A 117 -1.81 -19.67 2.90
C ALA A 117 -1.56 -20.02 1.42
N ARG A 118 -0.39 -19.65 0.87
CA ARG A 118 -0.01 -20.03 -0.51
C ARG A 118 0.14 -21.54 -0.69
N ALA A 119 0.77 -22.23 0.28
CA ALA A 119 0.91 -23.68 0.22
C ALA A 119 -0.47 -24.39 0.22
N GLN A 120 -1.41 -23.89 1.02
CA GLN A 120 -2.76 -24.47 1.05
C GLN A 120 -3.55 -24.15 -0.23
N ALA A 121 -3.43 -22.93 -0.77
CA ALA A 121 -4.05 -22.57 -2.05
C ALA A 121 -3.58 -23.49 -3.19
N GLU A 122 -2.26 -23.68 -3.29
CA GLU A 122 -1.66 -24.60 -4.29
C GLU A 122 -2.09 -26.05 -4.06
N ALA A 123 -2.19 -26.51 -2.79
CA ALA A 123 -2.66 -27.85 -2.47
C ALA A 123 -4.15 -28.09 -2.81
N ASP A 124 -4.94 -27.02 -2.82
CA ASP A 124 -6.36 -27.04 -3.23
C ASP A 124 -6.53 -26.83 -4.75
N GLY A 125 -5.43 -26.60 -5.50
CA GLY A 125 -5.46 -26.30 -6.95
C GLY A 125 -6.14 -24.98 -7.29
N LEU A 126 -6.05 -24.00 -6.37
CA LEU A 126 -6.68 -22.70 -6.51
C LEU A 126 -5.63 -21.60 -6.70
N SER A 127 -5.91 -20.62 -7.56
CA SER A 127 -5.19 -19.36 -7.57
C SER A 127 -5.33 -18.67 -6.20
N PHE A 128 -4.34 -17.88 -5.80
CA PHE A 128 -4.27 -17.36 -4.43
C PHE A 128 -5.46 -16.44 -4.10
N PHE A 129 -5.86 -15.56 -5.03
CA PHE A 129 -7.05 -14.72 -4.82
C PHE A 129 -8.34 -15.54 -4.66
N ARG A 130 -8.46 -16.68 -5.36
CA ARG A 130 -9.62 -17.58 -5.23
C ARG A 130 -9.63 -18.32 -3.90
N TYR A 131 -8.46 -18.74 -3.43
CA TYR A 131 -8.34 -19.36 -2.12
C TYR A 131 -8.78 -18.41 -1.00
N LEU A 132 -8.35 -17.14 -1.05
CA LEU A 132 -8.68 -16.14 -0.03
C LEU A 132 -10.13 -15.63 -0.15
N GLY A 133 -10.59 -15.30 -1.34
CA GLY A 133 -11.87 -14.61 -1.59
C GLY A 133 -13.01 -15.51 -2.10
N GLY A 134 -12.69 -16.76 -2.44
CA GLY A 134 -13.68 -17.73 -2.95
C GLY A 134 -14.25 -17.34 -4.33
N ARG A 135 -15.43 -17.89 -4.64
CA ARG A 135 -16.08 -17.69 -5.95
C ARG A 135 -16.60 -16.26 -6.18
N ARG A 136 -16.76 -15.46 -5.12
CA ARG A 136 -17.27 -14.09 -5.18
C ARG A 136 -16.20 -13.07 -5.56
N ALA A 137 -14.92 -13.37 -5.34
CA ALA A 137 -13.80 -12.52 -5.72
C ALA A 137 -13.77 -12.30 -7.24
N LYS A 138 -14.09 -11.08 -7.68
CA LYS A 138 -14.21 -10.73 -9.11
C LYS A 138 -13.91 -9.26 -9.41
N ILE A 139 -13.73 -8.43 -8.37
CA ILE A 139 -13.52 -6.99 -8.52
C ILE A 139 -12.03 -6.73 -8.69
N LEU A 140 -11.64 -6.22 -9.86
CA LEU A 140 -10.29 -5.73 -10.14
C LEU A 140 -10.15 -4.32 -9.54
N PRO A 141 -9.11 -4.07 -8.73
CA PRO A 141 -8.92 -2.78 -8.08
C PRO A 141 -8.50 -1.69 -9.07
N VAL A 142 -8.85 -0.45 -8.78
CA VAL A 142 -8.29 0.72 -9.45
C VAL A 142 -6.85 0.90 -8.99
N PRO A 143 -5.87 0.98 -9.92
CA PRO A 143 -4.49 1.28 -9.56
C PRO A 143 -4.31 2.77 -9.26
N MET A 144 -3.60 3.07 -8.17
CA MET A 144 -3.13 4.40 -7.82
C MET A 144 -1.62 4.43 -8.15
N PHE A 145 -1.26 4.97 -9.31
CA PHE A 145 0.13 4.97 -9.78
C PHE A 145 0.90 6.17 -9.23
N ASN A 146 1.88 5.93 -8.38
CA ASN A 146 2.81 6.97 -7.93
C ASN A 146 3.79 7.32 -9.07
N VAL A 147 3.64 8.48 -9.70
CA VAL A 147 4.42 8.88 -10.89
C VAL A 147 5.39 10.04 -10.68
N LEU A 148 5.23 10.81 -9.59
CA LEU A 148 6.19 11.81 -9.12
C LEU A 148 6.42 11.65 -7.61
N ASN A 149 7.67 11.73 -7.19
CA ASN A 149 8.08 11.59 -5.80
C ASN A 149 8.66 12.90 -5.23
N GLY A 150 8.36 13.15 -3.97
CA GLY A 150 8.96 14.18 -3.13
C GLY A 150 9.17 13.63 -1.70
N GLY A 151 9.08 14.49 -0.70
CA GLY A 151 9.19 14.12 0.71
C GLY A 151 10.46 13.35 1.04
N VAL A 152 10.31 12.23 1.77
CA VAL A 152 11.41 11.31 2.10
C VAL A 152 11.72 10.31 0.99
N HIS A 153 10.86 10.21 -0.03
CA HIS A 153 11.04 9.33 -1.19
C HIS A 153 11.96 9.92 -2.26
N SER A 154 12.36 11.20 -2.13
CA SER A 154 13.18 11.89 -3.11
C SER A 154 14.07 12.97 -2.49
N ASP A 155 15.29 13.09 -2.98
CA ASP A 155 16.21 14.17 -2.62
C ASP A 155 15.99 15.41 -3.51
N ASN A 156 14.72 15.80 -3.69
CA ASN A 156 14.33 16.99 -4.42
C ASN A 156 13.71 18.05 -3.48
N ASN A 157 13.04 19.05 -4.05
CA ASN A 157 12.47 20.18 -3.31
C ASN A 157 10.93 20.14 -3.21
N LEU A 158 10.32 18.96 -3.28
CA LEU A 158 8.89 18.79 -3.04
C LEU A 158 8.65 18.26 -1.62
N ASP A 159 7.69 18.85 -0.89
CA ASP A 159 7.30 18.39 0.44
C ASP A 159 6.29 17.24 0.35
N VAL A 160 5.30 17.32 -0.54
CA VAL A 160 4.36 16.21 -0.81
C VAL A 160 5.13 14.99 -1.30
N GLN A 161 4.89 13.84 -0.65
CA GLN A 161 5.71 12.65 -0.84
C GLN A 161 5.42 11.92 -2.15
N GLU A 162 4.13 11.84 -2.54
CA GLU A 162 3.71 11.13 -3.75
C GLU A 162 2.62 11.88 -4.50
N PHE A 163 2.76 11.89 -5.81
CA PHE A 163 1.76 12.40 -6.73
C PHE A 163 1.29 11.24 -7.61
N MET A 164 0.02 10.89 -7.49
CA MET A 164 -0.56 9.73 -8.13
C MET A 164 -1.51 10.10 -9.27
N ILE A 165 -1.53 9.26 -10.30
CA ILE A 165 -2.59 9.22 -11.30
C ILE A 165 -3.50 8.04 -11.05
N ILE A 166 -4.82 8.26 -11.16
CA ILE A 166 -5.86 7.29 -10.80
C ILE A 166 -6.84 7.13 -11.98
N PRO A 167 -6.72 6.08 -12.81
CA PRO A 167 -7.52 5.88 -14.01
C PRO A 167 -8.91 5.29 -13.70
N LEU A 168 -9.81 6.12 -13.21
CA LEU A 168 -11.16 5.75 -12.76
C LEU A 168 -12.18 5.54 -13.89
N GLY A 169 -11.97 6.19 -15.04
CA GLY A 169 -12.93 6.19 -16.16
C GLY A 169 -12.69 5.09 -17.18
N MET A 170 -12.04 4.00 -16.81
CA MET A 170 -11.79 2.85 -17.69
C MET A 170 -12.82 1.73 -17.46
N ASN A 171 -12.99 0.86 -18.45
CA ASN A 171 -13.94 -0.25 -18.37
C ASN A 171 -13.29 -1.56 -17.89
N ARG A 172 -11.97 -1.65 -17.90
CA ARG A 172 -11.19 -2.85 -17.57
C ARG A 172 -9.89 -2.48 -16.88
N PHE A 173 -9.37 -3.39 -16.08
CA PHE A 173 -8.07 -3.20 -15.43
C PHE A 173 -6.93 -3.04 -16.45
N SER A 174 -6.90 -3.87 -17.48
CA SER A 174 -5.90 -3.80 -18.56
C SER A 174 -5.86 -2.43 -19.26
N GLU A 175 -7.03 -1.79 -19.46
CA GLU A 175 -7.11 -0.42 -19.99
C GLU A 175 -6.61 0.63 -18.99
N ALA A 176 -6.89 0.45 -17.70
CA ALA A 176 -6.37 1.31 -16.65
C ALA A 176 -4.84 1.22 -16.55
N LEU A 177 -4.29 0.02 -16.65
CA LEU A 177 -2.84 -0.22 -16.69
C LEU A 177 -2.19 0.43 -17.93
N ARG A 178 -2.81 0.27 -19.10
CA ARG A 178 -2.36 0.93 -20.34
C ARG A 178 -2.31 2.44 -20.19
N ALA A 179 -3.39 3.03 -19.70
CA ALA A 179 -3.46 4.48 -19.47
C ALA A 179 -2.35 4.96 -18.52
N GLY A 180 -2.12 4.23 -17.42
CA GLY A 180 -1.04 4.51 -16.48
C GLY A 180 0.34 4.51 -17.16
N ALA A 181 0.63 3.48 -17.97
CA ALA A 181 1.91 3.35 -18.67
C ALA A 181 2.11 4.45 -19.74
N GLU A 182 1.08 4.73 -20.55
CA GLU A 182 1.13 5.77 -21.59
C GLU A 182 1.33 7.17 -20.99
N ILE A 183 0.65 7.49 -19.88
CA ILE A 183 0.81 8.76 -19.17
C ILE A 183 2.20 8.86 -18.55
N TYR A 184 2.70 7.78 -17.94
CA TYR A 184 4.03 7.72 -17.34
C TYR A 184 5.15 8.00 -18.37
N GLU A 185 5.10 7.36 -19.55
CA GLU A 185 6.05 7.64 -20.64
C GLU A 185 5.91 9.06 -21.21
N THR A 186 4.67 9.54 -21.30
CA THR A 186 4.40 10.92 -21.74
C THR A 186 4.99 11.93 -20.75
N LEU A 187 4.82 11.70 -19.44
CA LEU A 187 5.40 12.53 -18.38
C LEU A 187 6.93 12.56 -18.47
N LYS A 188 7.56 11.39 -18.67
CA LYS A 188 9.01 11.28 -18.89
C LYS A 188 9.47 12.17 -20.04
N GLY A 189 8.76 12.12 -21.18
CA GLY A 189 9.06 12.95 -22.35
C GLY A 189 8.88 14.44 -22.07
N ILE A 190 7.89 14.84 -21.28
CA ILE A 190 7.67 16.25 -20.87
C ILE A 190 8.82 16.72 -19.99
N LEU A 191 9.17 15.95 -18.96
CA LEU A 191 10.27 16.28 -18.05
C LEU A 191 11.59 16.45 -18.80
N ALA A 192 11.93 15.51 -19.68
CA ALA A 192 13.15 15.57 -20.49
C ALA A 192 13.20 16.83 -21.37
N ARG A 193 12.10 17.18 -22.07
CA ARG A 193 12.02 18.39 -22.92
C ARG A 193 12.15 19.68 -22.12
N LYS A 194 11.69 19.70 -20.87
CA LYS A 194 11.81 20.85 -19.95
C LYS A 194 13.18 20.89 -19.25
N GLY A 195 14.06 19.92 -19.49
CA GLY A 195 15.38 19.82 -18.86
C GLY A 195 15.37 19.32 -17.42
N TYR A 196 14.27 18.71 -16.98
CA TYR A 196 14.15 18.09 -15.66
C TYR A 196 14.73 16.67 -15.63
N SER A 197 15.13 16.23 -14.43
CA SER A 197 15.58 14.86 -14.21
C SER A 197 14.45 13.86 -14.46
N THR A 198 14.78 12.76 -15.12
CA THR A 198 13.91 11.58 -15.30
C THR A 198 14.38 10.40 -14.46
N SER A 199 15.26 10.63 -13.47
CA SER A 199 15.61 9.63 -12.47
C SER A 199 14.40 9.30 -11.60
N VAL A 200 14.30 8.02 -11.18
CA VAL A 200 13.17 7.54 -10.42
C VAL A 200 13.56 7.19 -8.98
N GLY A 201 12.62 7.38 -8.06
CA GLY A 201 12.74 6.97 -6.66
C GLY A 201 12.50 5.47 -6.45
N ASP A 202 12.47 5.05 -5.18
CA ASP A 202 12.28 3.65 -4.77
C ASP A 202 10.94 3.08 -5.28
N GLU A 203 9.93 3.90 -5.43
CA GLU A 203 8.59 3.54 -5.90
C GLU A 203 8.34 3.82 -7.38
N GLY A 204 9.41 4.12 -8.13
CA GLY A 204 9.38 4.29 -9.58
C GLY A 204 8.87 5.64 -10.07
N GLY A 205 8.37 6.52 -9.21
CA GLY A 205 8.00 7.89 -9.55
C GLY A 205 9.23 8.74 -9.90
N PHE A 206 9.10 9.68 -10.86
CA PHE A 206 10.17 10.60 -11.20
C PHE A 206 10.46 11.58 -10.05
N SER A 207 11.71 12.02 -9.94
CA SER A 207 12.19 12.88 -8.85
C SER A 207 12.77 14.20 -9.37
N PRO A 208 12.02 15.01 -10.15
CA PRO A 208 12.51 16.28 -10.66
C PRO A 208 12.58 17.35 -9.57
N ARG A 209 13.44 18.36 -9.75
CA ARG A 209 13.39 19.60 -8.97
C ARG A 209 12.43 20.56 -9.65
N LEU A 210 11.28 20.80 -9.02
CA LEU A 210 10.21 21.66 -9.52
C LEU A 210 10.11 22.95 -8.68
N LYS A 211 9.26 23.89 -9.12
CA LYS A 211 9.02 25.14 -8.37
C LYS A 211 8.21 24.93 -7.10
N GLY A 212 7.41 23.87 -7.03
CA GLY A 212 6.56 23.52 -5.90
C GLY A 212 5.48 22.50 -6.29
N THR A 213 4.57 22.25 -5.34
CA THR A 213 3.46 21.30 -5.46
C THR A 213 2.56 21.58 -6.68
N THR A 214 2.23 22.85 -6.90
CA THR A 214 1.38 23.29 -8.03
C THR A 214 1.97 22.88 -9.38
N GLU A 215 3.27 23.10 -9.61
CA GLU A 215 3.91 22.70 -10.87
C GLU A 215 3.89 21.18 -11.06
N ALA A 216 4.06 20.41 -10.00
CA ALA A 216 3.95 18.95 -10.06
C ALA A 216 2.55 18.51 -10.53
N ILE A 217 1.49 19.10 -9.95
CA ILE A 217 0.10 18.82 -10.34
C ILE A 217 -0.14 19.21 -11.81
N GLU A 218 0.30 20.39 -12.25
CA GLU A 218 0.12 20.88 -13.61
C GLU A 218 0.85 20.00 -14.64
N LEU A 219 2.06 19.50 -14.31
CA LEU A 219 2.78 18.54 -15.15
C LEU A 219 2.05 17.23 -15.33
N LEU A 220 1.37 16.74 -14.30
CA LEU A 220 0.53 15.55 -14.40
C LEU A 220 -0.69 15.79 -15.31
N LEU A 221 -1.35 16.94 -15.18
CA LEU A 221 -2.46 17.30 -16.06
C LEU A 221 -2.01 17.47 -17.51
N GLU A 222 -0.85 18.07 -17.75
CA GLU A 222 -0.22 18.15 -19.06
C GLU A 222 0.06 16.75 -19.64
N ALA A 223 0.59 15.83 -18.80
CA ALA A 223 0.90 14.47 -19.23
C ALA A 223 -0.37 13.66 -19.56
N ILE A 224 -1.41 13.74 -18.73
CA ILE A 224 -2.70 13.09 -18.97
C ILE A 224 -3.30 13.57 -20.32
N THR A 225 -3.33 14.89 -20.52
CA THR A 225 -3.89 15.49 -21.74
C THR A 225 -3.08 15.11 -22.98
N LYS A 226 -1.74 15.17 -22.92
CA LYS A 226 -0.86 14.82 -24.05
C LYS A 226 -0.86 13.31 -24.36
N ALA A 227 -1.20 12.48 -23.39
CA ALA A 227 -1.43 11.05 -23.59
C ALA A 227 -2.84 10.74 -24.16
N ASN A 228 -3.62 11.77 -24.54
CA ASN A 228 -4.98 11.67 -25.06
C ASN A 228 -6.01 11.13 -24.06
N TYR A 229 -5.81 11.37 -22.79
CA TYR A 229 -6.80 11.10 -21.73
C TYR A 229 -7.40 12.41 -21.20
N GLN A 230 -8.61 12.31 -20.64
CA GLN A 230 -9.33 13.47 -20.09
C GLN A 230 -9.11 13.55 -18.58
N PRO A 231 -8.42 14.62 -18.07
CA PRO A 231 -8.29 14.85 -16.64
C PRO A 231 -9.65 14.94 -15.94
N GLY A 232 -9.78 14.29 -14.77
CA GLY A 232 -11.01 14.25 -13.99
C GLY A 232 -12.08 13.29 -14.53
N ALA A 233 -12.24 13.19 -15.85
CA ALA A 233 -13.22 12.26 -16.44
C ALA A 233 -12.69 10.83 -16.56
N GLN A 234 -11.52 10.64 -17.13
CA GLN A 234 -10.89 9.33 -17.29
C GLN A 234 -9.82 9.06 -16.26
N VAL A 235 -8.97 10.05 -15.97
CA VAL A 235 -7.86 9.94 -15.02
C VAL A 235 -7.93 11.12 -14.05
N SER A 236 -8.00 10.81 -12.78
CA SER A 236 -7.96 11.77 -11.67
C SER A 236 -6.60 11.74 -10.99
N LEU A 237 -6.40 12.62 -10.01
CA LEU A 237 -5.17 12.73 -9.23
C LEU A 237 -5.37 12.26 -7.79
N GLY A 238 -4.30 11.75 -7.20
CA GLY A 238 -4.18 11.49 -5.77
C GLY A 238 -2.88 12.06 -5.24
N LEU A 239 -2.88 12.41 -3.96
CA LEU A 239 -1.69 12.87 -3.24
C LEU A 239 -1.48 11.98 -2.01
N ASP A 240 -0.22 11.66 -1.71
CA ASP A 240 0.21 11.22 -0.39
C ASP A 240 1.12 12.30 0.17
N VAL A 241 0.67 12.95 1.23
CA VAL A 241 1.40 14.08 1.82
C VAL A 241 2.45 13.59 2.82
N ALA A 242 2.20 12.46 3.49
CA ALA A 242 3.00 11.94 4.59
C ALA A 242 3.30 13.04 5.63
N ALA A 243 2.25 13.77 6.05
CA ALA A 243 2.38 15.02 6.79
C ALA A 243 3.00 14.84 8.19
N SER A 244 3.10 13.62 8.71
CA SER A 244 3.87 13.33 9.94
C SER A 244 5.33 13.74 9.81
N GLU A 245 5.92 13.61 8.61
CA GLU A 245 7.32 14.01 8.33
C GLU A 245 7.51 15.55 8.32
N LEU A 246 6.44 16.28 8.10
CA LEU A 246 6.42 17.76 8.06
C LEU A 246 6.06 18.38 9.42
N TYR A 247 5.55 17.57 10.36
CA TYR A 247 5.01 18.06 11.62
C TYR A 247 6.10 18.30 12.66
N LYS A 248 6.17 19.54 13.14
CA LYS A 248 7.09 19.93 14.20
C LYS A 248 6.50 21.06 15.05
N ASP A 249 6.56 20.89 16.37
CA ASP A 249 6.17 21.93 17.35
C ASP A 249 4.79 22.54 17.09
N GLY A 250 3.80 21.69 16.75
CA GLY A 250 2.42 22.11 16.51
C GLY A 250 2.13 22.68 15.12
N HIS A 251 3.07 22.64 14.20
CA HIS A 251 2.94 23.18 12.85
C HIS A 251 3.46 22.20 11.79
N TYR A 252 3.02 22.41 10.56
CA TYR A 252 3.44 21.68 9.37
C TYR A 252 4.37 22.57 8.54
N ASP A 253 5.56 22.10 8.25
CA ASP A 253 6.65 22.90 7.70
C ASP A 253 6.94 22.52 6.24
N PHE A 254 6.28 23.21 5.30
CA PHE A 254 6.43 23.01 3.85
C PHE A 254 7.58 23.87 3.31
N LYS A 255 8.79 23.58 3.79
CA LYS A 255 10.00 24.38 3.45
C LYS A 255 10.51 24.15 2.04
N LYS A 256 10.39 22.91 1.55
CA LYS A 256 10.97 22.53 0.25
C LYS A 256 10.20 23.16 -0.92
N SER A 257 8.87 23.24 -0.79
CA SER A 257 7.95 23.73 -1.82
C SER A 257 7.49 25.17 -1.64
N ASN A 258 8.02 25.88 -0.62
CA ASN A 258 7.76 27.30 -0.32
C ASN A 258 6.30 27.64 0.06
N GLU A 259 5.49 26.66 0.48
CA GLU A 259 4.16 26.93 1.04
C GLU A 259 4.26 27.49 2.49
N GLY A 260 5.42 27.35 3.14
CA GLY A 260 5.71 27.95 4.44
C GLY A 260 5.36 27.06 5.63
N ARG A 261 5.23 27.69 6.78
CA ARG A 261 4.87 27.03 8.04
C ARG A 261 3.38 27.25 8.31
N LEU A 262 2.62 26.14 8.33
CA LEU A 262 1.16 26.13 8.40
C LEU A 262 0.68 25.52 9.73
N ASP A 263 -0.38 26.06 10.30
CA ASP A 263 -1.16 25.36 11.30
C ASP A 263 -2.14 24.35 10.63
N LYS A 264 -2.87 23.58 11.43
CA LYS A 264 -3.81 22.59 10.90
C LYS A 264 -4.95 23.22 10.10
N GLU A 265 -5.41 24.39 10.49
CA GLU A 265 -6.47 25.15 9.81
C GLU A 265 -6.00 25.70 8.46
N ASP A 266 -4.78 26.22 8.40
CA ASP A 266 -4.16 26.69 7.16
C ASP A 266 -3.92 25.55 6.19
N LEU A 267 -3.47 24.39 6.69
CA LEU A 267 -3.25 23.20 5.89
C LEU A 267 -4.56 22.64 5.30
N VAL A 268 -5.63 22.61 6.09
CA VAL A 268 -6.96 22.24 5.59
C VAL A 268 -7.43 23.20 4.49
N ARG A 269 -7.21 24.51 4.65
CA ARG A 269 -7.54 25.50 3.59
C ARG A 269 -6.71 25.31 2.33
N LEU A 270 -5.45 24.97 2.46
CA LEU A 270 -4.57 24.65 1.32
C LEU A 270 -5.12 23.46 0.51
N TYR A 271 -5.47 22.38 1.18
CA TYR A 271 -6.06 21.20 0.52
C TYR A 271 -7.43 21.51 -0.11
N GLU A 272 -8.27 22.30 0.57
CA GLU A 272 -9.54 22.73 -0.03
C GLU A 272 -9.33 23.54 -1.32
N GLY A 273 -8.30 24.40 -1.34
CA GLY A 273 -7.89 25.14 -2.53
C GLY A 273 -7.48 24.20 -3.68
N TRP A 274 -6.65 23.22 -3.40
CA TRP A 274 -6.21 22.24 -4.42
C TRP A 274 -7.36 21.38 -4.94
N VAL A 275 -8.23 20.87 -4.07
CA VAL A 275 -9.39 20.05 -4.45
C VAL A 275 -10.39 20.83 -5.30
N ARG A 276 -10.54 22.14 -5.02
CA ARG A 276 -11.43 23.03 -5.82
C ARG A 276 -10.87 23.31 -7.21
N GLN A 277 -9.54 23.42 -7.34
CA GLN A 277 -8.85 23.82 -8.58
C GLN A 277 -8.53 22.63 -9.48
N TYR A 278 -8.21 21.47 -8.91
CA TYR A 278 -7.67 20.32 -9.62
C TYR A 278 -8.54 19.07 -9.42
N PRO A 279 -8.52 18.11 -10.35
CA PRO A 279 -9.29 16.86 -10.24
C PRO A 279 -8.67 15.87 -9.24
N ILE A 280 -8.36 16.34 -8.03
CA ILE A 280 -7.86 15.52 -6.92
C ILE A 280 -9.05 14.82 -6.29
N VAL A 281 -8.99 13.49 -6.20
CA VAL A 281 -10.03 12.63 -5.65
C VAL A 281 -9.60 11.88 -4.40
N SER A 282 -8.31 11.90 -4.06
CA SER A 282 -7.76 11.20 -2.91
C SER A 282 -6.60 11.97 -2.29
N ILE A 283 -6.59 12.09 -0.97
CA ILE A 283 -5.47 12.63 -0.18
C ILE A 283 -5.16 11.64 0.94
N GLU A 284 -3.94 11.13 0.95
CA GLU A 284 -3.41 10.21 1.94
C GLU A 284 -2.54 10.97 2.93
N ASP A 285 -2.65 10.62 4.21
CA ASP A 285 -1.92 11.19 5.35
C ASP A 285 -1.76 12.72 5.29
N PRO A 286 -2.89 13.44 5.17
CA PRO A 286 -2.89 14.90 5.06
C PRO A 286 -2.42 15.62 6.32
N LEU A 287 -2.43 14.95 7.46
CA LEU A 287 -2.05 15.46 8.77
C LEU A 287 -1.22 14.44 9.55
N SER A 288 -0.54 14.87 10.61
CA SER A 288 0.28 14.00 11.47
C SER A 288 -0.52 12.84 12.06
N GLU A 289 0.12 11.70 12.24
CA GLU A 289 -0.44 10.46 12.82
C GLU A 289 -1.00 10.64 14.24
N ASP A 290 -0.64 11.73 14.94
CA ASP A 290 -1.11 12.03 16.30
C ASP A 290 -2.05 13.25 16.37
N ASP A 291 -2.31 13.97 15.26
CA ASP A 291 -3.20 15.15 15.21
C ASP A 291 -4.67 14.76 14.97
N TRP A 292 -5.26 14.02 15.91
CA TRP A 292 -6.65 13.54 15.82
C TRP A 292 -7.69 14.64 15.64
N GLU A 293 -7.45 15.83 16.23
CA GLU A 293 -8.34 16.98 16.07
C GLU A 293 -8.27 17.57 14.67
N GLY A 294 -7.06 17.69 14.11
CA GLY A 294 -6.86 18.12 12.73
C GLY A 294 -7.51 17.17 11.74
N TRP A 295 -7.35 15.86 11.93
CA TRP A 295 -8.03 14.84 11.10
C TRP A 295 -9.55 14.97 11.14
N LYS A 296 -10.13 15.28 12.30
CA LYS A 296 -11.57 15.52 12.43
C LYS A 296 -12.00 16.75 11.65
N LEU A 297 -11.30 17.87 11.83
CA LEU A 297 -11.55 19.12 11.10
C LEU A 297 -11.48 18.89 9.58
N LEU A 298 -10.42 18.23 9.11
CA LEU A 298 -10.25 17.92 7.68
C LEU A 298 -11.39 17.05 7.14
N THR A 299 -11.80 16.03 7.90
CA THR A 299 -12.89 15.13 7.48
C THR A 299 -14.22 15.86 7.40
N GLU A 300 -14.51 16.77 8.32
CA GLU A 300 -15.71 17.62 8.28
C GLU A 300 -15.73 18.52 7.03
N VAL A 301 -14.59 19.08 6.62
CA VAL A 301 -14.48 20.01 5.48
C VAL A 301 -14.43 19.29 4.14
N LEU A 302 -13.68 18.19 4.03
CA LEU A 302 -13.35 17.53 2.77
C LEU A 302 -13.91 16.11 2.62
N GLY A 303 -14.36 15.45 3.68
CA GLY A 303 -14.74 14.03 3.64
C GLY A 303 -15.90 13.68 2.70
N GLU A 304 -16.78 14.66 2.38
CA GLU A 304 -17.83 14.50 1.37
C GLU A 304 -17.37 14.86 -0.06
N LYS A 305 -16.14 15.39 -0.22
CA LYS A 305 -15.62 15.89 -1.50
C LYS A 305 -14.53 14.97 -2.07
N VAL A 306 -13.71 14.37 -1.22
CA VAL A 306 -12.58 13.52 -1.61
C VAL A 306 -12.44 12.31 -0.70
N GLN A 307 -11.72 11.31 -1.17
CA GLN A 307 -11.22 10.22 -0.35
C GLN A 307 -10.10 10.74 0.57
N ILE A 308 -10.23 10.52 1.85
CA ILE A 308 -9.21 10.82 2.87
C ILE A 308 -8.70 9.49 3.40
N VAL A 309 -7.46 9.16 3.06
CA VAL A 309 -6.84 7.86 3.37
C VAL A 309 -5.97 8.00 4.62
N GLY A 310 -6.23 7.18 5.61
CA GLY A 310 -5.36 7.04 6.77
C GLY A 310 -4.37 5.89 6.58
N ASP A 311 -3.06 6.19 6.51
CA ASP A 311 -1.95 5.25 6.55
C ASP A 311 -1.30 5.28 7.94
N ASP A 312 -0.42 6.23 8.23
CA ASP A 312 0.33 6.29 9.50
C ASP A 312 -0.58 6.48 10.72
N ILE A 313 -1.72 7.17 10.56
CA ILE A 313 -2.67 7.32 11.66
C ILE A 313 -3.30 5.99 12.08
N PHE A 314 -3.48 5.04 11.16
CA PHE A 314 -4.11 3.75 11.43
C PHE A 314 -3.12 2.58 11.46
N VAL A 315 -2.03 2.63 10.71
CA VAL A 315 -0.95 1.62 10.60
C VAL A 315 -1.46 0.18 10.50
N THR A 316 -2.58 -0.03 9.79
CA THR A 316 -3.26 -1.34 9.72
C THR A 316 -3.52 -1.94 11.12
N ASN A 317 -3.67 -1.10 12.15
CA ASN A 317 -3.87 -1.50 13.54
C ASN A 317 -5.35 -1.37 13.95
N LYS A 318 -5.91 -2.45 14.52
CA LYS A 318 -7.33 -2.51 14.86
C LYS A 318 -7.76 -1.46 15.89
N GLU A 319 -6.96 -1.22 16.92
CA GLU A 319 -7.32 -0.30 18.01
C GLU A 319 -7.29 1.16 17.52
N ARG A 320 -6.24 1.52 16.76
CA ARG A 320 -6.13 2.86 16.16
C ARG A 320 -7.25 3.09 15.15
N PHE A 321 -7.54 2.09 14.31
CA PHE A 321 -8.60 2.21 13.31
C PHE A 321 -9.98 2.30 13.97
N GLN A 322 -10.27 1.50 15.01
CA GLN A 322 -11.51 1.61 15.78
C GLN A 322 -11.67 3.01 16.38
N ARG A 323 -10.60 3.58 16.96
CA ARG A 323 -10.61 4.96 17.45
C ARG A 323 -10.95 5.96 16.33
N GLY A 324 -10.40 5.77 15.12
CA GLY A 324 -10.72 6.60 13.96
C GLY A 324 -12.20 6.53 13.59
N ILE A 325 -12.77 5.33 13.58
CA ILE A 325 -14.21 5.10 13.34
C ILE A 325 -15.05 5.84 14.39
N ASP A 326 -14.70 5.69 15.67
CA ASP A 326 -15.45 6.28 16.79
C ASP A 326 -15.40 7.83 16.74
N LEU A 327 -14.32 8.40 16.24
CA LEU A 327 -14.16 9.85 16.07
C LEU A 327 -14.73 10.36 14.72
N GLY A 328 -15.09 9.49 13.80
CA GLY A 328 -15.59 9.85 12.47
C GLY A 328 -14.54 10.53 11.59
N ILE A 329 -13.28 10.10 11.65
CA ILE A 329 -12.17 10.68 10.89
C ILE A 329 -11.81 9.81 9.70
N ALA A 330 -11.33 10.43 8.61
CA ALA A 330 -11.06 9.79 7.33
C ALA A 330 -12.32 9.12 6.72
N ASN A 331 -12.20 8.52 5.56
CA ASN A 331 -13.26 7.71 4.93
C ASN A 331 -12.66 6.52 4.14
N SER A 332 -11.34 6.35 4.25
CA SER A 332 -10.56 5.27 3.65
C SER A 332 -9.42 4.85 4.56
N ILE A 333 -9.01 3.59 4.47
CA ILE A 333 -7.84 3.05 5.16
C ILE A 333 -6.86 2.45 4.17
N LEU A 334 -5.57 2.71 4.39
CA LEU A 334 -4.48 2.01 3.71
C LEU A 334 -4.15 0.71 4.46
N ILE A 335 -3.99 -0.37 3.74
CA ILE A 335 -3.68 -1.69 4.29
C ILE A 335 -2.29 -2.14 3.82
N LYS A 336 -1.38 -2.27 4.76
CA LYS A 336 -0.04 -2.81 4.58
C LYS A 336 0.13 -4.07 5.42
N VAL A 337 0.23 -5.23 4.79
CA VAL A 337 0.25 -6.53 5.48
C VAL A 337 1.37 -6.66 6.54
N ASN A 338 2.50 -5.99 6.32
CA ASN A 338 3.63 -6.05 7.24
C ASN A 338 3.52 -5.09 8.43
N GLN A 339 2.62 -4.08 8.40
CA GLN A 339 2.37 -3.19 9.54
C GLN A 339 1.68 -3.93 10.70
N ILE A 340 0.94 -5.00 10.41
CA ILE A 340 0.26 -5.83 11.42
C ILE A 340 0.92 -7.20 11.59
N GLY A 341 1.36 -7.86 10.50
CA GLY A 341 2.25 -9.02 10.52
C GLY A 341 1.59 -10.39 10.47
N THR A 342 0.27 -10.51 10.23
CA THR A 342 -0.39 -11.77 9.85
C THR A 342 -1.48 -11.54 8.82
N LEU A 343 -1.78 -12.57 8.04
CA LEU A 343 -2.90 -12.56 7.09
C LEU A 343 -4.25 -12.46 7.81
N SER A 344 -4.43 -13.19 8.91
CA SER A 344 -5.70 -13.21 9.66
C SER A 344 -6.05 -11.85 10.24
N GLU A 345 -5.09 -11.15 10.88
CA GLU A 345 -5.29 -9.79 11.39
C GLU A 345 -5.55 -8.80 10.25
N THR A 346 -4.83 -8.92 9.13
CA THR A 346 -5.07 -8.10 7.93
C THR A 346 -6.51 -8.25 7.43
N LEU A 347 -6.99 -9.49 7.29
CA LEU A 347 -8.36 -9.78 6.85
C LEU A 347 -9.41 -9.29 7.87
N GLU A 348 -9.10 -9.30 9.17
CA GLU A 348 -9.98 -8.76 10.21
C GLU A 348 -10.17 -7.25 10.05
N ILE A 349 -9.10 -6.50 9.84
CA ILE A 349 -9.16 -5.05 9.64
C ILE A 349 -9.90 -4.69 8.36
N ILE A 350 -9.67 -5.43 7.28
CA ILE A 350 -10.42 -5.26 6.02
C ILE A 350 -11.93 -5.48 6.24
N ARG A 351 -12.30 -6.51 7.00
CA ARG A 351 -13.72 -6.75 7.37
C ARG A 351 -14.30 -5.61 8.21
N LEU A 352 -13.53 -5.10 9.17
CA LEU A 352 -13.92 -3.96 9.99
C LEU A 352 -14.14 -2.71 9.15
N ALA A 353 -13.22 -2.39 8.23
CA ALA A 353 -13.32 -1.25 7.33
C ALA A 353 -14.60 -1.30 6.48
N LYS A 354 -14.87 -2.43 5.85
CA LYS A 354 -16.12 -2.65 5.09
C LYS A 354 -17.38 -2.47 5.92
N LYS A 355 -17.39 -3.04 7.13
CA LYS A 355 -18.54 -2.92 8.05
C LYS A 355 -18.79 -1.47 8.46
N SER A 356 -17.74 -0.67 8.54
CA SER A 356 -17.79 0.73 8.97
C SER A 356 -17.93 1.73 7.80
N GLY A 357 -18.08 1.24 6.55
CA GLY A 357 -18.30 2.08 5.38
C GLY A 357 -17.03 2.78 4.86
N TYR A 358 -15.84 2.37 5.30
CA TYR A 358 -14.58 2.89 4.78
C TYR A 358 -14.19 2.19 3.49
N SER A 359 -13.70 2.94 2.50
CA SER A 359 -13.01 2.37 1.36
C SER A 359 -11.63 1.83 1.76
N ILE A 360 -11.07 0.95 0.94
CA ILE A 360 -9.85 0.22 1.27
C ILE A 360 -8.87 0.34 0.13
N VAL A 361 -7.64 0.74 0.44
CA VAL A 361 -6.50 0.73 -0.48
C VAL A 361 -5.52 -0.34 -0.01
N ILE A 362 -5.28 -1.38 -0.80
CA ILE A 362 -4.19 -2.33 -0.53
C ILE A 362 -2.90 -1.74 -1.05
N SER A 363 -1.88 -1.68 -0.20
CA SER A 363 -0.64 -0.96 -0.51
C SER A 363 0.60 -1.84 -0.46
N HIS A 364 1.55 -1.51 -1.33
CA HIS A 364 2.93 -1.96 -1.27
C HIS A 364 3.72 -1.24 -0.16
N ARG A 365 5.02 -1.51 -0.09
CA ARG A 365 6.00 -0.73 0.68
C ARG A 365 7.12 -0.25 -0.26
N SER A 366 7.91 0.74 0.19
CA SER A 366 9.04 1.26 -0.59
C SER A 366 10.16 0.25 -0.84
N GLY A 367 10.30 -0.78 0.00
CA GLY A 367 11.16 -1.94 -0.24
C GLY A 367 10.34 -3.16 -0.60
N GLU A 368 10.09 -3.35 -1.88
CA GLU A 368 9.30 -4.46 -2.42
C GLU A 368 10.15 -5.63 -2.89
N THR A 369 9.46 -6.71 -3.21
CA THR A 369 10.02 -7.94 -3.78
C THR A 369 9.14 -8.37 -4.96
N GLU A 370 9.47 -9.47 -5.62
CA GLU A 370 8.64 -10.03 -6.70
C GLU A 370 7.33 -10.66 -6.18
N ASP A 371 7.12 -10.73 -4.86
CA ASP A 371 5.89 -11.29 -4.27
C ASP A 371 4.65 -10.49 -4.68
N THR A 372 3.60 -11.18 -5.11
CA THR A 372 2.37 -10.59 -5.66
C THR A 372 1.18 -10.65 -4.71
N THR A 373 1.39 -11.00 -3.44
CA THR A 373 0.32 -11.19 -2.45
C THR A 373 -0.68 -10.05 -2.42
N ILE A 374 -0.22 -8.80 -2.50
CA ILE A 374 -1.12 -7.63 -2.41
C ILE A 374 -2.07 -7.52 -3.61
N ALA A 375 -1.67 -7.98 -4.79
CA ALA A 375 -2.55 -8.03 -5.97
C ALA A 375 -3.68 -9.06 -5.77
N ASP A 376 -3.32 -10.27 -5.35
CA ASP A 376 -4.28 -11.33 -5.02
C ASP A 376 -5.21 -10.91 -3.86
N LEU A 377 -4.65 -10.28 -2.82
CA LEU A 377 -5.40 -9.81 -1.64
C LEU A 377 -6.43 -8.73 -2.03
N ALA A 378 -6.06 -7.78 -2.90
CA ALA A 378 -6.97 -6.74 -3.34
C ALA A 378 -8.21 -7.32 -4.03
N VAL A 379 -8.04 -8.28 -4.94
CA VAL A 379 -9.16 -8.95 -5.61
C VAL A 379 -9.92 -9.87 -4.66
N ALA A 380 -9.21 -10.63 -3.82
CA ALA A 380 -9.82 -11.56 -2.87
C ALA A 380 -10.76 -10.89 -1.88
N THR A 381 -10.42 -9.67 -1.51
CA THR A 381 -11.17 -8.91 -0.49
C THR A 381 -12.07 -7.83 -1.08
N ASP A 382 -12.21 -7.74 -2.41
CA ASP A 382 -12.93 -6.63 -3.06
C ASP A 382 -12.52 -5.26 -2.46
N ALA A 383 -11.21 -5.03 -2.30
CA ALA A 383 -10.70 -3.79 -1.71
C ALA A 383 -10.91 -2.59 -2.62
N SER A 384 -11.14 -2.83 -3.90
CA SER A 384 -11.43 -1.86 -4.95
C SER A 384 -10.28 -0.96 -5.37
N GLN A 385 -9.22 -0.81 -4.57
CA GLN A 385 -8.06 0.04 -4.88
C GLN A 385 -6.76 -0.65 -4.51
N ILE A 386 -5.71 -0.36 -5.29
CA ILE A 386 -4.35 -0.83 -5.03
C ILE A 386 -3.33 0.29 -5.28
N LYS A 387 -2.43 0.51 -4.33
CA LYS A 387 -1.28 1.41 -4.43
C LYS A 387 -0.02 0.55 -4.50
N ALA A 388 0.58 0.41 -5.70
CA ALA A 388 1.73 -0.49 -5.93
C ALA A 388 2.87 0.20 -6.72
N GLY A 389 3.01 1.52 -6.53
CA GLY A 389 4.04 2.34 -7.16
C GLY A 389 3.76 2.70 -8.61
N ALA A 390 4.78 3.15 -9.33
CA ALA A 390 4.70 3.48 -10.74
C ALA A 390 4.60 2.23 -11.63
N PRO A 391 4.13 2.35 -12.89
CA PRO A 391 4.09 1.22 -13.84
C PRO A 391 5.47 0.91 -14.46
N CYS A 392 6.50 0.90 -13.62
CA CYS A 392 7.89 0.56 -13.96
C CYS A 392 8.55 -0.17 -12.79
N ARG A 393 9.78 -0.68 -12.97
CA ARG A 393 10.52 -1.51 -12.00
C ARG A 393 9.86 -2.88 -11.77
N GLY A 394 10.63 -3.96 -11.87
CA GLY A 394 10.12 -5.33 -11.88
C GLY A 394 9.27 -5.72 -10.67
N GLU A 395 9.69 -5.29 -9.47
CA GLU A 395 8.99 -5.54 -8.21
C GLU A 395 7.62 -4.85 -8.13
N LEU A 396 7.43 -3.73 -8.81
CA LEU A 396 6.15 -3.00 -8.86
C LEU A 396 5.26 -3.57 -9.97
N THR A 397 5.81 -3.72 -11.18
CA THR A 397 5.08 -4.27 -12.33
C THR A 397 4.63 -5.72 -12.10
N ALA A 398 5.32 -6.49 -11.23
CA ALA A 398 4.90 -7.82 -10.83
C ALA A 398 3.45 -7.85 -10.31
N LYS A 399 3.05 -6.84 -9.49
CA LYS A 399 1.70 -6.72 -8.93
C LYS A 399 0.67 -6.41 -10.02
N TYR A 400 0.99 -5.46 -10.90
CA TYR A 400 0.10 -5.10 -12.01
C TYR A 400 -0.04 -6.24 -13.02
N ASN A 401 1.04 -6.93 -13.35
CA ASN A 401 1.01 -8.10 -14.23
C ASN A 401 0.20 -9.25 -13.61
N GLN A 402 0.24 -9.41 -12.27
CA GLN A 402 -0.60 -10.39 -11.59
C GLN A 402 -2.10 -10.04 -11.72
N LEU A 403 -2.46 -8.75 -11.60
CA LEU A 403 -3.85 -8.32 -11.80
C LEU A 403 -4.34 -8.54 -13.24
N VAL A 404 -3.47 -8.41 -14.25
CA VAL A 404 -3.80 -8.79 -15.64
C VAL A 404 -4.09 -10.29 -15.74
N ARG A 405 -3.26 -11.16 -15.14
CA ARG A 405 -3.51 -12.62 -15.11
C ARG A 405 -4.82 -12.95 -14.40
N ILE A 406 -5.14 -12.26 -13.32
CA ILE A 406 -6.41 -12.42 -12.60
C ILE A 406 -7.59 -11.95 -13.47
N GLU A 407 -7.45 -10.84 -14.21
CA GLU A 407 -8.48 -10.37 -15.15
C GLU A 407 -8.74 -11.44 -16.24
N GLU A 408 -7.68 -12.04 -16.80
CA GLU A 408 -7.80 -13.14 -17.78
C GLU A 408 -8.46 -14.39 -17.18
N GLU A 409 -8.06 -14.81 -15.99
CA GLU A 409 -8.66 -15.96 -15.27
C GLU A 409 -10.15 -15.74 -14.99
N LEU A 410 -10.54 -14.54 -14.63
CA LEU A 410 -11.93 -14.17 -14.40
C LEU A 410 -12.74 -14.11 -15.70
N GLY A 411 -12.12 -13.70 -16.81
CA GLY A 411 -12.75 -13.55 -18.11
C GLY A 411 -13.96 -12.61 -18.05
N LYS A 412 -15.11 -13.07 -18.54
CA LYS A 412 -16.36 -12.28 -18.54
C LYS A 412 -16.91 -11.93 -17.15
N ARG A 413 -16.39 -12.56 -16.08
CA ARG A 413 -16.79 -12.26 -14.70
C ARG A 413 -15.98 -11.14 -14.06
N ALA A 414 -14.88 -10.73 -14.70
CA ALA A 414 -14.08 -9.63 -14.23
C ALA A 414 -14.91 -8.33 -14.19
N VAL A 415 -14.85 -7.63 -13.09
CA VAL A 415 -15.49 -6.32 -12.89
C VAL A 415 -14.40 -5.34 -12.49
N PHE A 416 -14.18 -4.30 -13.26
CA PHE A 416 -13.27 -3.23 -12.86
C PHE A 416 -14.02 -2.26 -11.96
N ALA A 417 -13.44 -1.94 -10.79
CA ALA A 417 -14.12 -1.12 -9.79
C ALA A 417 -14.43 0.31 -10.29
N GLY A 418 -13.54 0.89 -11.11
CA GLY A 418 -13.76 2.22 -11.66
C GLY A 418 -14.07 3.27 -10.59
N ARG A 419 -15.02 4.16 -10.85
CA ARG A 419 -15.40 5.22 -9.90
C ARG A 419 -16.07 4.70 -8.63
N GLU A 420 -16.63 3.51 -8.65
CA GLU A 420 -17.23 2.87 -7.47
C GLU A 420 -16.18 2.45 -6.42
N ALA A 421 -14.89 2.50 -6.78
CA ALA A 421 -13.79 2.28 -5.84
C ALA A 421 -13.68 3.36 -4.77
N LEU A 422 -14.10 4.59 -5.08
CA LEU A 422 -14.06 5.71 -4.15
C LEU A 422 -15.19 5.61 -3.12
N PRO A 423 -15.02 6.25 -1.93
CA PRO A 423 -16.09 6.28 -0.93
C PRO A 423 -17.39 6.80 -1.51
N ALA A 424 -18.53 6.29 -1.02
CA ALA A 424 -19.87 6.79 -1.40
C ALA A 424 -20.10 8.20 -0.80
N THR A 425 -19.48 9.20 -1.39
CA THR A 425 -19.64 10.61 -1.01
C THR A 425 -20.57 11.34 -1.97
N LYS A 426 -21.10 12.50 -1.57
CA LYS A 426 -21.97 13.32 -2.45
C LYS A 426 -21.25 13.75 -3.74
N ALA A 427 -19.93 13.91 -3.70
CA ALA A 427 -19.13 14.29 -4.86
C ALA A 427 -19.04 13.20 -5.93
N PHE A 428 -19.07 11.91 -5.51
CA PHE A 428 -18.91 10.76 -6.40
C PHE A 428 -20.25 10.13 -6.83
N SER A 429 -21.33 10.35 -6.06
CA SER A 429 -22.66 9.79 -6.34
C SER A 429 -23.48 10.52 -7.44
N ARG A 430 -23.00 11.65 -7.96
CA ARG A 430 -23.75 12.53 -8.90
C ARG A 430 -23.18 12.61 -10.32
N ARG A 431 -22.32 11.68 -10.74
CA ARG A 431 -21.76 11.72 -12.11
C ARG A 431 -22.01 10.45 -12.88
#